data_bca66e87d7db23a93b0849544c7578f3
#
_entry.id   bca66e87d7db23a93b0849544c7578f3
#
_cell.length_a   1.000
_cell.length_b   1.000
_cell.length_c   1.000
_cell.angle_alpha   90.00
_cell.angle_beta   90.00
_cell.angle_gamma   90.00
#
_symmetry.space_group_name_H-M   'P 1'
#
loop_
_entity.id
_entity.type
_entity.pdbx_description
1 polymer ?
#
loop_
_entity_poly.entity_id
_entity_poly.type
_entity_poly.pdbx_seq_one_letter_code
_entity_poly.pdbx_strand_id
1 'polypeptide(L)'
;MLFLPDTNAFSRYLQRRDEAFVAKLATEFPNLRIAAIVLAELEFGAAKSGVARHRQRLDSLLAVLTVESFSLADARSYGGLRADLERRGECIGPCDMLIAAQALRLGATVVTHNTREFSRVPGLRCEDWQSA
;
A
#
# COMPACT_ATOMS: atom_id res chain seq x y z
N MET A 1 15.39 5.28 -2.14
CA MET A 1 14.54 4.19 -1.64
C MET A 1 13.10 4.46 -2.02
N LEU A 2 12.39 3.45 -2.50
CA LEU A 2 11.00 3.59 -2.90
C LEU A 2 10.09 2.97 -1.83
N PHE A 3 9.03 3.69 -1.45
CA PHE A 3 8.02 3.21 -0.50
C PHE A 3 6.69 2.99 -1.19
N LEU A 4 6.02 1.93 -0.82
CA LEU A 4 4.70 1.55 -1.33
C LEU A 4 3.76 1.34 -0.15
N PRO A 5 3.08 2.40 0.32
CA PRO A 5 2.13 2.27 1.43
C PRO A 5 0.93 1.41 1.06
N ASP A 6 0.43 0.64 2.03
CA ASP A 6 -0.81 -0.11 1.85
C ASP A 6 -2.04 0.79 1.97
N THR A 7 -3.22 0.21 1.75
CA THR A 7 -4.48 0.96 1.77
C THR A 7 -4.72 1.65 3.10
N ASN A 8 -4.49 0.94 4.22
CA ASN A 8 -4.72 1.50 5.54
C ASN A 8 -3.77 2.65 5.85
N ALA A 9 -2.52 2.58 5.38
CA ALA A 9 -1.56 3.67 5.54
C ALA A 9 -2.03 4.94 4.82
N PHE A 10 -2.49 4.82 3.57
CA PHE A 10 -3.04 5.98 2.86
C PHE A 10 -4.34 6.47 3.48
N SER A 11 -5.22 5.57 3.92
CA SER A 11 -6.47 5.97 4.61
C SER A 11 -6.16 6.77 5.87
N ARG A 12 -5.17 6.33 6.65
CA ARG A 12 -4.73 7.05 7.83
C ARG A 12 -4.21 8.44 7.50
N TYR A 13 -3.43 8.57 6.44
CA TYR A 13 -2.97 9.87 5.96
C TYR A 13 -4.15 10.77 5.56
N LEU A 14 -5.11 10.23 4.79
CA LEU A 14 -6.25 11.00 4.29
C LEU A 14 -7.20 11.45 5.40
N GLN A 15 -7.30 10.71 6.50
CA GLN A 15 -8.11 11.08 7.66
C GLN A 15 -7.54 12.29 8.41
N ARG A 16 -6.24 12.53 8.31
CA ARG A 16 -5.55 13.68 8.90
C ARG A 16 -5.68 13.82 10.42
N ARG A 17 -5.83 12.71 11.13
CA ARG A 17 -5.97 12.69 12.58
C ARG A 17 -4.65 12.47 13.31
N ASP A 18 -3.70 11.81 12.66
CA ASP A 18 -2.39 11.49 13.22
C ASP A 18 -1.36 12.42 12.58
N GLU A 19 -1.10 13.54 13.24
CA GLU A 19 -0.22 14.59 12.69
C GLU A 19 1.19 14.10 12.41
N ALA A 20 1.75 13.28 13.29
CA ALA A 20 3.10 12.73 13.12
C ALA A 20 3.17 11.83 11.90
N PHE A 21 2.18 10.96 11.71
CA PHE A 21 2.09 10.07 10.56
C PHE A 21 1.92 10.86 9.26
N VAL A 22 1.03 11.85 9.26
CA VAL A 22 0.80 12.73 8.10
C VAL A 22 2.08 13.45 7.70
N ALA A 23 2.81 13.99 8.68
CA ALA A 23 4.07 14.69 8.43
C ALA A 23 5.14 13.75 7.86
N LYS A 24 5.27 12.56 8.43
CA LYS A 24 6.24 11.55 7.95
C LYS A 24 5.96 11.14 6.51
N LEU A 25 4.70 10.85 6.19
CA LEU A 25 4.31 10.42 4.85
C LEU A 25 4.52 11.57 3.86
N ALA A 26 4.14 12.79 4.22
CA ALA A 26 4.34 13.97 3.36
C ALA A 26 5.83 14.23 3.08
N THR A 27 6.70 14.05 4.07
CA THR A 27 8.15 14.19 3.91
C THR A 27 8.69 13.22 2.86
N GLU A 28 8.09 12.02 2.76
CA GLU A 28 8.54 10.96 1.88
C GLU A 28 7.88 10.98 0.49
N PHE A 29 7.03 11.98 0.18
CA PHE A 29 6.33 12.02 -1.11
C PHE A 29 7.22 11.79 -2.33
N PRO A 30 8.45 12.35 -2.41
CA PRO A 30 9.32 12.09 -3.56
C PRO A 30 9.69 10.61 -3.74
N ASN A 31 9.58 9.82 -2.68
CA ASN A 31 9.95 8.40 -2.66
C ASN A 31 8.72 7.48 -2.60
N LEU A 32 7.51 8.03 -2.69
CA LEU A 32 6.28 7.26 -2.61
C LEU A 32 5.68 7.00 -3.99
N ARG A 33 5.03 5.85 -4.11
CA ARG A 33 4.09 5.57 -5.20
C ARG A 33 2.85 4.93 -4.63
N ILE A 34 1.74 5.10 -5.34
CA ILE A 34 0.49 4.45 -4.96
C ILE A 34 0.24 3.27 -5.90
N ALA A 35 0.14 2.07 -5.35
CA ALA A 35 -0.18 0.88 -6.12
C ALA A 35 -1.61 0.99 -6.69
N ALA A 36 -1.82 0.57 -7.93
CA ALA A 36 -3.15 0.62 -8.56
C ALA A 36 -4.21 -0.12 -7.73
N ILE A 37 -3.83 -1.23 -7.10
CA ILE A 37 -4.73 -2.00 -6.22
C ILE A 37 -5.15 -1.15 -5.01
N VAL A 38 -4.20 -0.44 -4.41
CA VAL A 38 -4.48 0.45 -3.28
C VAL A 38 -5.37 1.60 -3.71
N LEU A 39 -5.09 2.20 -4.87
CA LEU A 39 -5.95 3.24 -5.43
C LEU A 39 -7.37 2.76 -5.63
N ALA A 40 -7.56 1.55 -6.15
CA ALA A 40 -8.88 0.98 -6.34
C ALA A 40 -9.67 0.91 -5.02
N GLU A 41 -9.02 0.50 -3.94
CA GLU A 41 -9.66 0.44 -2.62
C GLU A 41 -9.99 1.85 -2.08
N LEU A 42 -9.09 2.80 -2.29
CA LEU A 42 -9.32 4.19 -1.88
C LEU A 42 -10.45 4.85 -2.68
N GLU A 43 -10.52 4.56 -3.99
CA GLU A 43 -11.60 5.03 -4.85
C GLU A 43 -12.96 4.47 -4.40
N PHE A 44 -12.99 3.18 -4.06
CA PHE A 44 -14.19 2.57 -3.50
C PHE A 44 -14.61 3.25 -2.19
N GLY A 45 -13.66 3.49 -1.29
CA GLY A 45 -13.95 4.16 -0.02
C GLY A 45 -14.53 5.57 -0.22
N ALA A 46 -13.96 6.35 -1.13
CA ALA A 46 -14.45 7.70 -1.42
C ALA A 46 -15.85 7.67 -2.02
N ALA A 47 -16.09 6.77 -2.97
CA ALA A 47 -17.41 6.62 -3.61
C ALA A 47 -18.47 6.16 -2.61
N LYS A 48 -18.13 5.19 -1.75
CA LYS A 48 -19.05 4.66 -0.75
C LYS A 48 -19.44 5.71 0.30
N SER A 49 -18.49 6.54 0.72
CA SER A 49 -18.74 7.55 1.74
C SER A 49 -19.70 8.64 1.26
N GLY A 50 -19.65 9.00 -0.04
CA GLY A 50 -20.42 10.09 -0.61
C GLY A 50 -20.06 11.48 -0.06
N VAL A 51 -18.99 11.59 0.72
CA VAL A 51 -18.57 12.84 1.34
C VAL A 51 -17.60 13.56 0.41
N ALA A 52 -17.96 14.78 -0.02
CA ALA A 52 -17.16 15.56 -0.97
C ALA A 52 -15.71 15.77 -0.49
N ARG A 53 -15.51 15.97 0.80
CA ARG A 53 -14.17 16.17 1.38
C ARG A 53 -13.27 14.95 1.16
N HIS A 54 -13.80 13.74 1.25
CA HIS A 54 -13.02 12.52 1.01
C HIS A 54 -12.57 12.44 -0.44
N ARG A 55 -13.46 12.79 -1.38
CA ARG A 55 -13.11 12.84 -2.80
C ARG A 55 -12.02 13.87 -3.06
N GLN A 56 -12.15 15.06 -2.50
CA GLN A 56 -11.20 16.15 -2.68
C GLN A 56 -9.82 15.79 -2.15
N ARG A 57 -9.76 15.16 -0.97
CA ARG A 57 -8.49 14.74 -0.37
C ARG A 57 -7.78 13.69 -1.21
N LEU A 58 -8.51 12.72 -1.73
CA LEU A 58 -7.94 11.70 -2.60
C LEU A 58 -7.44 12.31 -3.91
N ASP A 59 -8.21 13.19 -4.53
CA ASP A 59 -7.81 13.87 -5.77
C ASP A 59 -6.55 14.72 -5.56
N SER A 60 -6.44 15.39 -4.42
CA SER A 60 -5.25 16.17 -4.07
C SER A 60 -4.01 15.28 -3.93
N LEU A 61 -4.17 14.10 -3.32
CA LEU A 61 -3.08 13.12 -3.20
C LEU A 61 -2.64 12.63 -4.58
N LEU A 62 -3.58 12.31 -5.45
CA LEU A 62 -3.30 11.82 -6.80
C LEU A 62 -2.62 12.87 -7.69
N ALA A 63 -2.78 14.15 -7.36
CA ALA A 63 -2.10 15.22 -8.10
C ALA A 63 -0.58 15.23 -7.87
N VAL A 64 -0.10 14.63 -6.76
CA VAL A 64 1.32 14.67 -6.37
C VAL A 64 2.00 13.30 -6.35
N LEU A 65 1.26 12.21 -6.47
CA LEU A 65 1.84 10.86 -6.45
C LEU A 65 1.68 10.16 -7.78
N THR A 66 2.68 9.34 -8.12
CA THR A 66 2.62 8.45 -9.29
C THR A 66 1.87 7.18 -8.93
N VAL A 67 0.94 6.77 -9.80
CA VAL A 67 0.26 5.48 -9.69
C VAL A 67 1.09 4.41 -10.38
N GLU A 68 1.37 3.31 -9.66
CA GLU A 68 2.05 2.15 -10.21
C GLU A 68 1.03 1.13 -10.72
N SER A 69 1.08 0.84 -12.00
CA SER A 69 0.22 -0.18 -12.61
C SER A 69 0.63 -1.58 -12.18
N PHE A 70 -0.34 -2.47 -12.04
CA PHE A 70 -0.09 -3.88 -11.79
C PHE A 70 0.26 -4.55 -13.12
N SER A 71 1.49 -5.06 -13.25
CA SER A 71 2.03 -5.55 -14.52
C SER A 71 1.88 -7.06 -14.69
N LEU A 72 2.19 -7.55 -15.91
CA LEU A 72 2.29 -8.99 -16.16
C LEU A 72 3.31 -9.65 -15.21
N ALA A 73 4.46 -9.00 -14.99
CA ALA A 73 5.47 -9.52 -14.08
C ALA A 73 4.94 -9.61 -12.65
N ASP A 74 4.14 -8.63 -12.21
CA ASP A 74 3.50 -8.65 -10.90
C ASP A 74 2.53 -9.82 -10.77
N ALA A 75 1.75 -10.10 -11.81
CA ALA A 75 0.82 -11.22 -11.82
C ALA A 75 1.54 -12.57 -11.68
N ARG A 76 2.66 -12.74 -12.37
CA ARG A 76 3.49 -13.95 -12.27
C ARG A 76 4.11 -14.09 -10.89
N SER A 77 4.64 -13.01 -10.34
CA SER A 77 5.19 -12.98 -8.98
C SER A 77 4.11 -13.33 -7.95
N TYR A 78 2.92 -12.78 -8.10
CA TYR A 78 1.78 -13.07 -7.23
C TYR A 78 1.44 -14.57 -7.24
N GLY A 79 1.38 -15.18 -8.42
CA GLY A 79 1.05 -16.61 -8.52
C GLY A 79 2.02 -17.50 -7.75
N GLY A 80 3.32 -17.28 -7.91
CA GLY A 80 4.35 -17.99 -7.18
C GLY A 80 4.32 -17.74 -5.69
N LEU A 81 4.17 -16.47 -5.30
CA LEU A 81 4.11 -16.06 -3.90
C LEU A 81 2.91 -16.71 -3.18
N ARG A 82 1.72 -16.62 -3.78
CA ARG A 82 0.52 -17.18 -3.18
C ARG A 82 0.63 -18.71 -3.03
N ALA A 83 1.11 -19.39 -4.06
CA ALA A 83 1.29 -20.83 -3.99
C ALA A 83 2.25 -21.24 -2.87
N ASP A 84 3.34 -20.48 -2.68
CA ASP A 84 4.31 -20.73 -1.61
C ASP A 84 3.69 -20.49 -0.24
N LEU A 85 3.00 -19.37 -0.05
CA LEU A 85 2.37 -19.06 1.23
C LEU A 85 1.28 -20.07 1.60
N GLU A 86 0.50 -20.53 0.62
CA GLU A 86 -0.50 -21.58 0.85
C GLU A 86 0.14 -22.90 1.27
N ARG A 87 1.24 -23.31 0.62
CA ARG A 87 1.96 -24.53 1.01
C ARG A 87 2.49 -24.46 2.44
N ARG A 88 2.90 -23.28 2.89
CA ARG A 88 3.43 -23.08 4.25
C ARG A 88 2.35 -22.80 5.29
N GLY A 89 1.08 -22.68 4.86
CA GLY A 89 -0.01 -22.32 5.77
C GLY A 89 0.11 -20.92 6.33
N GLU A 90 0.73 -20.00 5.58
CA GLU A 90 1.01 -18.64 6.03
C GLU A 90 0.37 -17.57 5.13
N CYS A 91 -0.81 -17.85 4.59
CA CYS A 91 -1.52 -16.90 3.74
C CYS A 91 -1.76 -15.56 4.42
N ILE A 92 -1.71 -14.50 3.63
CA ILE A 92 -2.13 -13.15 4.02
C ILE A 92 -3.30 -12.73 3.15
N GLY A 93 -3.89 -11.56 3.42
CA GLY A 93 -5.03 -11.09 2.63
C GLY A 93 -4.69 -11.00 1.14
N PRO A 94 -5.67 -11.27 0.23
CA PRO A 94 -5.41 -11.27 -1.21
C PRO A 94 -4.89 -9.93 -1.74
N CYS A 95 -5.45 -8.81 -1.30
CA CYS A 95 -4.97 -7.49 -1.70
C CYS A 95 -3.55 -7.23 -1.20
N ASP A 96 -3.24 -7.67 0.01
CA ASP A 96 -1.89 -7.54 0.59
C ASP A 96 -0.87 -8.37 -0.20
N MET A 97 -1.25 -9.55 -0.70
CA MET A 97 -0.39 -10.34 -1.57
C MET A 97 -0.12 -9.65 -2.90
N LEU A 98 -1.12 -8.96 -3.47
CA LEU A 98 -0.95 -8.17 -4.70
C LEU A 98 0.00 -7.01 -4.47
N ILE A 99 -0.13 -6.31 -3.37
CA ILE A 99 0.77 -5.20 -2.99
C ILE A 99 2.19 -5.74 -2.79
N ALA A 100 2.34 -6.86 -2.09
CA ALA A 100 3.63 -7.48 -1.84
C ALA A 100 4.34 -7.89 -3.13
N ALA A 101 3.62 -8.50 -4.08
CA ALA A 101 4.19 -8.88 -5.37
C ALA A 101 4.71 -7.64 -6.13
N GLN A 102 3.94 -6.57 -6.13
CA GLN A 102 4.32 -5.33 -6.79
C GLN A 102 5.55 -4.69 -6.11
N ALA A 103 5.57 -4.68 -4.79
CA ALA A 103 6.70 -4.15 -4.02
C ALA A 103 8.00 -4.92 -4.29
N LEU A 104 7.91 -6.25 -4.39
CA LEU A 104 9.07 -7.09 -4.70
C LEU A 104 9.66 -6.73 -6.07
N ARG A 105 8.82 -6.57 -7.09
CA ARG A 105 9.29 -6.18 -8.43
C ARG A 105 9.99 -4.82 -8.41
N LEU A 106 9.42 -3.87 -7.68
CA LEU A 106 9.93 -2.50 -7.62
C LEU A 106 11.14 -2.35 -6.71
N GLY A 107 11.46 -3.35 -5.90
CA GLY A 107 12.44 -3.20 -4.82
C GLY A 107 11.99 -2.20 -3.77
N ALA A 108 10.68 -2.02 -3.61
CA ALA A 108 10.09 -1.07 -2.69
C ALA A 108 9.92 -1.65 -1.29
N THR A 109 9.87 -0.75 -0.31
CA THR A 109 9.51 -1.09 1.06
C THR A 109 8.01 -0.81 1.25
N VAL A 110 7.26 -1.80 1.72
CA VAL A 110 5.84 -1.61 2.04
C VAL A 110 5.72 -0.85 3.35
N VAL A 111 4.92 0.22 3.35
CA VAL A 111 4.59 0.93 4.58
C VAL A 111 3.25 0.43 5.07
N THR A 112 3.24 -0.20 6.24
CA THR A 112 2.06 -0.89 6.76
C THR A 112 2.11 -0.97 8.28
N HIS A 113 0.94 -0.95 8.92
CA HIS A 113 0.83 -1.30 10.34
C HIS A 113 0.77 -2.82 10.53
N ASN A 114 0.50 -3.57 9.47
CA ASN A 114 0.35 -5.02 9.49
C ASN A 114 1.66 -5.74 9.16
N THR A 115 2.72 -5.38 9.85
CA THR A 115 4.06 -5.95 9.60
C THR A 115 4.12 -7.44 9.88
N ARG A 116 3.28 -7.93 10.80
CA ARG A 116 3.21 -9.37 11.11
C ARG A 116 2.88 -10.21 9.89
N GLU A 117 1.89 -9.81 9.08
CA GLU A 117 1.50 -10.55 7.88
C GLU A 117 2.49 -10.32 6.74
N PHE A 118 2.88 -9.08 6.48
CA PHE A 118 3.82 -8.79 5.40
C PHE A 118 5.19 -9.42 5.63
N SER A 119 5.61 -9.63 6.88
CA SER A 119 6.87 -10.30 7.20
C SER A 119 6.91 -11.78 6.77
N ARG A 120 5.76 -12.38 6.47
CA ARG A 120 5.69 -13.74 5.94
C ARG A 120 6.18 -13.85 4.50
N VAL A 121 6.29 -12.73 3.80
CA VAL A 121 6.70 -12.69 2.38
C VAL A 121 8.22 -12.65 2.30
N PRO A 122 8.87 -13.71 1.75
CA PRO A 122 10.33 -13.76 1.66
C PRO A 122 10.88 -12.60 0.82
N GLY A 123 11.91 -11.95 1.34
CA GLY A 123 12.61 -10.87 0.63
C GLY A 123 11.91 -9.52 0.65
N LEU A 124 10.72 -9.43 1.21
CA LEU A 124 9.98 -8.17 1.29
C LEU A 124 10.44 -7.35 2.50
N ARG A 125 10.69 -6.07 2.27
CA ARG A 125 10.93 -5.11 3.35
C ARG A 125 9.63 -4.40 3.68
N CYS A 126 9.35 -4.22 4.97
CA CYS A 126 8.20 -3.43 5.42
C CYS A 126 8.58 -2.58 6.62
N GLU A 127 7.91 -1.44 6.74
CA GLU A 127 8.10 -0.50 7.84
C GLU A 127 6.73 -0.04 8.35
N ASP A 128 6.65 0.13 9.65
CA ASP A 128 5.48 0.70 10.31
C ASP A 128 5.83 2.14 10.73
N TRP A 129 5.11 3.10 10.17
CA TRP A 129 5.32 4.52 10.47
C TRP A 129 4.35 5.06 11.52
N GLN A 130 3.48 4.22 12.06
CA GLN A 130 2.59 4.64 13.13
C GLN A 130 3.35 4.71 14.44
N SER A 131 3.10 5.75 15.20
CA SER A 131 3.61 5.85 16.56
C SER A 131 2.92 4.81 17.46
N ALA A 132 3.67 4.23 18.35
CA ALA A 132 3.12 3.31 19.35
C ALA A 132 2.15 4.01 20.28
#